data_fd3e75588b6479d47b4f60754d04f634
#
_entry.id   fd3e75588b6479d47b4f60754d04f634
#
_cell.length_a   1.000
_cell.length_b   1.000
_cell.length_c   1.000
_cell.angle_alpha   90.00
_cell.angle_beta   90.00
_cell.angle_gamma   90.00
#
_symmetry.space_group_name_H-M   'P 1'
#
loop_
_entity.id
_entity.type
_entity.pdbx_description
1 polymer ?
#
loop_
_entity_poly.entity_id
_entity_poly.type
_entity_poly.pdbx_seq_one_letter_code
_entity_poly.pdbx_strand_id
1 'polypeptide(L)'
;MDLFGKIFDGTFAGDNLTTAIKSKTGTGMVIDGGIRDTQRIFDMEDFNAFVRGFDPSAINDVSMPEINGVIRIGNATCLPGDVVLGTRSGVIFIPPHLAQEVVESSENVRLKDEFGQQRIMEGVYTPGEVDREFSDKMNEDFENWKKNRKN
;
A
#
# COMPACT_ATOMS: atom_id res chain seq x y z
N MET A 1 3.57 8.24 10.72
CA MET A 1 3.16 9.05 11.89
C MET A 1 1.90 8.48 12.50
N ASP A 2 1.90 8.24 13.81
CA ASP A 2 0.73 7.77 14.54
C ASP A 2 0.18 8.93 15.37
N LEU A 3 -1.08 9.28 15.12
CA LEU A 3 -1.86 10.27 15.87
C LEU A 3 -3.10 9.64 16.51
N PHE A 4 -3.10 8.33 16.68
CA PHE A 4 -4.22 7.56 17.25
C PHE A 4 -5.55 7.80 16.50
N GLY A 5 -5.50 8.06 15.19
CA GLY A 5 -6.67 8.34 14.36
C GLY A 5 -7.24 9.75 14.51
N LYS A 6 -6.59 10.66 15.23
CA LYS A 6 -7.06 12.04 15.44
C LYS A 6 -7.10 12.78 14.10
N ILE A 7 -8.26 13.32 13.72
CA ILE A 7 -8.47 14.11 12.49
C ILE A 7 -8.63 15.59 12.86
N PHE A 8 -9.70 15.96 13.56
CA PHE A 8 -9.89 17.30 14.06
C PHE A 8 -8.78 17.66 15.07
N ASP A 9 -8.16 18.82 14.92
CA ASP A 9 -6.96 19.23 15.67
C ASP A 9 -5.79 18.21 15.61
N GLY A 10 -5.83 17.31 14.63
CA GLY A 10 -4.85 16.24 14.41
C GLY A 10 -4.26 16.26 13.01
N THR A 11 -4.26 17.42 12.34
CA THR A 11 -3.72 17.51 10.97
C THR A 11 -2.20 17.68 11.04
N PHE A 12 -1.48 16.56 10.91
CA PHE A 12 -0.02 16.53 11.03
C PHE A 12 0.67 17.39 9.97
N ALA A 13 0.20 17.33 8.72
CA ALA A 13 0.84 18.00 7.60
C ALA A 13 -0.15 18.88 6.83
N GLY A 14 0.31 20.07 6.47
CA GLY A 14 -0.22 20.87 5.38
C GLY A 14 0.72 20.84 4.20
N ASP A 15 0.49 21.69 3.20
CA ASP A 15 1.24 21.74 1.95
C ASP A 15 2.75 21.99 2.13
N ASN A 16 3.13 22.90 3.03
CA ASN A 16 4.55 23.23 3.28
C ASN A 16 5.33 22.04 3.86
N LEU A 17 4.79 21.38 4.89
CA LEU A 17 5.47 20.22 5.49
C LEU A 17 5.49 19.03 4.50
N THR A 18 4.41 18.82 3.77
CA THR A 18 4.34 17.79 2.72
C THR A 18 5.35 18.04 1.61
N THR A 19 5.53 19.30 1.18
CA THR A 19 6.57 19.68 0.22
C THR A 19 7.97 19.38 0.75
N ALA A 20 8.23 19.67 2.03
CA ALA A 20 9.50 19.36 2.67
C ALA A 20 9.74 17.84 2.75
N ILE A 21 8.72 17.05 3.09
CA ILE A 21 8.81 15.58 3.11
C ILE A 21 9.14 15.06 1.70
N LYS A 22 8.38 15.49 0.69
CA LYS A 22 8.62 15.11 -0.70
C LYS A 22 10.04 15.42 -1.15
N SER A 23 10.52 16.65 -0.90
CA SER A 23 11.85 17.08 -1.35
C SER A 23 12.99 16.31 -0.69
N LYS A 24 12.80 15.80 0.53
CA LYS A 24 13.83 15.07 1.28
C LYS A 24 13.77 13.55 1.06
N THR A 25 12.59 13.00 0.82
CA THR A 25 12.40 11.56 0.77
C THR A 25 12.18 11.03 -0.65
N GLY A 26 11.68 11.86 -1.56
CA GLY A 26 11.26 11.45 -2.90
C GLY A 26 10.07 10.47 -2.91
N THR A 27 9.42 10.28 -1.74
CA THR A 27 8.34 9.30 -1.55
C THR A 27 7.12 9.94 -0.91
N GLY A 28 6.19 9.12 -0.45
CA GLY A 28 4.96 9.53 0.21
C GLY A 28 5.04 9.57 1.74
N MET A 29 3.86 9.62 2.36
CA MET A 29 3.71 9.56 3.80
C MET A 29 2.51 8.71 4.20
N VAL A 30 2.59 8.12 5.40
CA VAL A 30 1.48 7.39 6.03
C VAL A 30 1.21 8.03 7.39
N ILE A 31 -0.03 8.45 7.61
CA ILE A 31 -0.44 9.16 8.84
C ILE A 31 -1.72 8.52 9.38
N ASP A 32 -1.66 7.96 10.58
CA ASP A 32 -2.87 7.56 11.31
C ASP A 32 -3.49 8.78 12.00
N GLY A 33 -3.98 9.71 11.19
CA GLY A 33 -4.49 11.01 11.56
C GLY A 33 -4.91 11.82 10.33
N GLY A 34 -4.99 13.14 10.49
CA GLY A 34 -5.43 14.07 9.45
C GLY A 34 -4.31 14.80 8.71
N ILE A 35 -4.66 15.37 7.56
CA ILE A 35 -3.90 16.40 6.85
C ILE A 35 -4.82 17.56 6.46
N ARG A 36 -4.23 18.72 6.15
CA ARG A 36 -4.91 19.90 5.62
C ARG A 36 -4.32 20.32 4.27
N ASP A 37 -4.81 21.40 3.69
CA ASP A 37 -4.34 21.96 2.42
C ASP A 37 -4.34 20.94 1.26
N THR A 38 -5.35 20.08 1.26
CA THR A 38 -5.44 18.86 0.46
C THR A 38 -5.36 19.09 -1.03
N GLN A 39 -5.91 20.21 -1.55
CA GLN A 39 -5.86 20.50 -2.99
C GLN A 39 -4.42 20.53 -3.51
N ARG A 40 -3.53 21.24 -2.83
CA ARG A 40 -2.12 21.32 -3.22
C ARG A 40 -1.38 20.02 -3.05
N ILE A 41 -1.74 19.23 -2.02
CA ILE A 41 -1.14 17.92 -1.78
C ILE A 41 -1.56 16.92 -2.86
N PHE A 42 -2.83 16.93 -3.29
CA PHE A 42 -3.32 16.07 -4.37
C PHE A 42 -2.75 16.42 -5.74
N ASP A 43 -2.39 17.69 -5.95
CA ASP A 43 -1.74 18.15 -7.19
C ASP A 43 -0.23 17.84 -7.24
N MET A 44 0.35 17.26 -6.18
CA MET A 44 1.76 16.86 -6.16
C MET A 44 1.98 15.59 -6.98
N GLU A 45 2.69 15.72 -8.09
CA GLU A 45 3.12 14.57 -8.89
C GLU A 45 4.06 13.64 -8.07
N ASP A 46 4.01 12.34 -8.32
CA ASP A 46 4.89 11.33 -7.70
C ASP A 46 4.93 11.37 -6.16
N PHE A 47 3.82 11.75 -5.53
CA PHE A 47 3.68 11.77 -4.08
C PHE A 47 2.36 11.16 -3.63
N ASN A 48 2.42 10.23 -2.66
CA ASN A 48 1.24 9.59 -2.12
C ASN A 48 1.13 9.86 -0.62
N ALA A 49 -0.06 10.26 -0.18
CA ALA A 49 -0.40 10.43 1.23
C ALA A 49 -1.52 9.47 1.62
N PHE A 50 -1.23 8.54 2.51
CA PHE A 50 -2.20 7.62 3.09
C PHE A 50 -2.59 8.14 4.48
N VAL A 51 -3.83 8.55 4.65
CA VAL A 51 -4.29 9.27 5.84
C VAL A 51 -5.68 8.80 6.28
N ARG A 52 -6.05 9.09 7.53
CA ARG A 52 -7.39 8.83 8.05
C ARG A 52 -8.44 9.79 7.49
N GLY A 53 -8.08 11.04 7.28
CA GLY A 53 -9.02 12.05 6.81
C GLY A 53 -8.41 13.42 6.65
N PHE A 54 -9.27 14.39 6.42
CA PHE A 54 -8.92 15.77 6.11
C PHE A 54 -9.67 16.71 7.03
N ASP A 55 -8.98 17.73 7.53
CA ASP A 55 -9.58 18.78 8.35
C ASP A 55 -8.75 20.06 8.20
N PRO A 56 -9.36 21.26 8.16
CA PRO A 56 -8.60 22.51 8.02
C PRO A 56 -7.91 22.95 9.30
N SER A 57 -8.17 22.32 10.46
CA SER A 57 -7.56 22.68 11.74
C SER A 57 -6.05 22.46 11.73
N ALA A 58 -5.37 23.11 12.67
CA ALA A 58 -3.97 22.82 12.97
C ALA A 58 -3.83 21.56 13.85
N ILE A 59 -2.59 21.14 14.11
CA ILE A 59 -2.32 20.12 15.12
C ILE A 59 -2.27 20.78 16.49
N ASN A 60 -3.11 20.31 17.41
CA ASN A 60 -3.22 20.81 18.78
C ASN A 60 -3.29 19.65 19.77
N ASP A 61 -2.91 19.92 21.01
CA ASP A 61 -3.03 18.98 22.13
C ASP A 61 -2.38 17.62 21.88
N VAL A 62 -1.24 17.63 21.21
CA VAL A 62 -0.42 16.45 20.97
C VAL A 62 1.02 16.70 21.36
N SER A 63 1.67 15.66 21.87
CA SER A 63 3.10 15.64 22.12
C SER A 63 3.74 14.55 21.29
N MET A 64 4.95 14.78 20.83
CA MET A 64 5.73 13.78 20.11
C MET A 64 6.71 13.11 21.07
N PRO A 65 6.35 11.94 21.64
CA PRO A 65 7.18 11.28 22.65
C PRO A 65 8.44 10.66 22.06
N GLU A 66 8.37 10.27 20.78
CA GLU A 66 9.46 9.51 20.16
C GLU A 66 9.52 9.76 18.65
N ILE A 67 10.74 9.75 18.10
CA ILE A 67 11.03 9.74 16.68
C ILE A 67 11.75 8.43 16.36
N ASN A 68 11.41 7.79 15.25
CA ASN A 68 11.98 6.51 14.82
C ASN A 68 11.71 5.37 15.81
N GLY A 69 10.56 5.41 16.47
CA GLY A 69 10.08 4.37 17.37
C GLY A 69 9.03 3.47 16.71
N VAL A 70 8.56 2.51 17.50
CA VAL A 70 7.47 1.62 17.10
C VAL A 70 6.16 2.38 17.13
N ILE A 71 5.39 2.32 16.04
CA ILE A 71 4.09 2.97 15.95
C ILE A 71 2.99 1.98 15.55
N ARG A 72 1.76 2.39 15.76
CA ARG A 72 0.57 1.70 15.26
C ARG A 72 -0.07 2.55 14.14
N ILE A 73 -0.40 1.91 13.03
CA ILE A 73 -1.18 2.51 11.95
C ILE A 73 -2.44 1.67 11.76
N GLY A 74 -3.57 2.18 12.19
CA GLY A 74 -4.78 1.38 12.29
C GLY A 74 -4.62 0.21 13.26
N ASN A 75 -4.71 -1.00 12.76
CA ASN A 75 -4.52 -2.23 13.53
C ASN A 75 -3.14 -2.88 13.29
N ALA A 76 -2.31 -2.28 12.45
CA ALA A 76 -0.99 -2.81 12.12
C ALA A 76 0.11 -2.14 12.95
N THR A 77 1.09 -2.91 13.36
CA THR A 77 2.35 -2.42 13.93
C THR A 77 3.30 -2.05 12.80
N CYS A 78 3.93 -0.90 12.89
CA CYS A 78 4.97 -0.46 11.97
C CYS A 78 6.26 -0.24 12.76
N LEU A 79 7.30 -0.93 12.35
CA LEU A 79 8.63 -0.82 12.93
C LEU A 79 9.52 0.12 12.11
N PRO A 80 10.48 0.79 12.74
CA PRO A 80 11.49 1.54 12.00
C PRO A 80 12.22 0.64 11.00
N GLY A 81 12.28 1.08 9.74
CA GLY A 81 12.92 0.32 8.67
C GLY A 81 11.99 -0.60 7.87
N ASP A 82 10.73 -0.77 8.27
CA ASP A 82 9.77 -1.54 7.49
C ASP A 82 9.61 -0.96 6.08
N VAL A 83 9.53 -1.85 5.11
CA VAL A 83 9.14 -1.49 3.74
C VAL A 83 7.65 -1.23 3.70
N VAL A 84 7.26 -0.10 3.12
CA VAL A 84 5.85 0.31 3.05
C VAL A 84 5.35 0.12 1.62
N LEU A 85 4.33 -0.71 1.45
CA LEU A 85 3.58 -0.83 0.21
C LEU A 85 2.19 -0.23 0.42
N GLY A 86 1.93 0.87 -0.28
CA GLY A 86 0.63 1.54 -0.27
C GLY A 86 -0.08 1.44 -1.62
N THR A 87 -1.34 1.06 -1.59
CA THR A 87 -2.22 0.97 -2.76
C THR A 87 -3.56 1.65 -2.47
N ARG A 88 -4.46 1.69 -3.44
CA ARG A 88 -5.84 2.17 -3.23
C ARG A 88 -6.62 1.32 -2.23
N SER A 89 -6.21 0.06 -2.03
CA SER A 89 -6.88 -0.88 -1.12
C SER A 89 -6.37 -0.78 0.32
N GLY A 90 -5.22 -0.14 0.53
CA GLY A 90 -4.64 0.02 1.86
C GLY A 90 -3.13 0.06 1.88
N VAL A 91 -2.58 -0.02 3.08
CA VAL A 91 -1.13 0.03 3.33
C VAL A 91 -0.72 -1.19 4.12
N ILE A 92 0.38 -1.81 3.72
CA ILE A 92 1.03 -2.88 4.48
C ILE A 92 2.47 -2.52 4.83
N PHE A 93 2.94 -3.05 5.95
CA PHE A 93 4.30 -2.88 6.46
C PHE A 93 5.00 -4.24 6.40
N ILE A 94 6.13 -4.28 5.73
CA ILE A 94 6.87 -5.52 5.44
C ILE A 94 8.23 -5.42 6.12
N PRO A 95 8.55 -6.29 7.09
CA PRO A 95 9.88 -6.36 7.68
C PRO A 95 10.94 -6.54 6.58
N PRO A 96 12.05 -5.80 6.60
CA PRO A 96 13.05 -5.81 5.51
C PRO A 96 13.58 -7.19 5.14
N HIS A 97 13.72 -8.08 6.14
CA HIS A 97 14.23 -9.44 5.92
C HIS A 97 13.24 -10.35 5.18
N LEU A 98 11.95 -9.98 5.11
CA LEU A 98 10.91 -10.70 4.37
C LEU A 98 10.63 -10.09 2.99
N ALA A 99 11.17 -8.91 2.69
CA ALA A 99 10.78 -8.17 1.49
C ALA A 99 11.05 -8.96 0.20
N GLN A 100 12.19 -9.62 0.10
CA GLN A 100 12.53 -10.42 -1.08
C GLN A 100 11.57 -11.61 -1.26
N GLU A 101 11.33 -12.37 -0.20
CA GLU A 101 10.42 -13.51 -0.22
C GLU A 101 8.99 -13.10 -0.61
N VAL A 102 8.52 -11.98 -0.04
CA VAL A 102 7.19 -11.41 -0.37
C VAL A 102 7.12 -11.04 -1.84
N VAL A 103 8.15 -10.40 -2.41
CA VAL A 103 8.17 -10.04 -3.84
C VAL A 103 8.13 -11.29 -4.71
N GLU A 104 8.99 -12.28 -4.45
CA GLU A 104 9.06 -13.52 -5.24
C GLU A 104 7.74 -14.30 -5.20
N SER A 105 7.12 -14.41 -4.01
CA SER A 105 5.82 -15.03 -3.83
C SER A 105 4.71 -14.26 -4.55
N SER A 106 4.68 -12.93 -4.42
CA SER A 106 3.67 -12.07 -5.03
C SER A 106 3.71 -12.11 -6.56
N GLU A 107 4.90 -12.19 -7.15
CA GLU A 107 5.05 -12.32 -8.60
C GLU A 107 4.38 -13.59 -9.14
N ASN A 108 4.52 -14.69 -8.41
CA ASN A 108 3.90 -15.95 -8.79
C ASN A 108 2.36 -15.90 -8.66
N VAL A 109 1.86 -15.30 -7.58
CA VAL A 109 0.41 -15.05 -7.38
C VAL A 109 -0.13 -14.16 -8.49
N ARG A 110 0.55 -13.05 -8.79
CA ARG A 110 0.15 -12.12 -9.85
C ARG A 110 0.02 -12.82 -11.22
N LEU A 111 0.95 -13.70 -11.55
CA LEU A 111 0.87 -14.47 -12.80
C LEU A 111 -0.33 -15.42 -12.82
N LYS A 112 -0.65 -16.06 -11.69
CA LYS A 112 -1.84 -16.91 -11.57
C LYS A 112 -3.13 -16.10 -11.71
N ASP A 113 -3.18 -14.91 -11.10
CA ASP A 113 -4.33 -14.02 -11.21
C ASP A 113 -4.55 -13.54 -12.65
N GLU A 114 -3.50 -13.12 -13.34
CA GLU A 114 -3.56 -12.71 -14.75
C GLU A 114 -4.05 -13.84 -15.67
N PHE A 115 -3.50 -15.04 -15.49
CA PHE A 115 -3.95 -16.25 -16.19
C PHE A 115 -5.43 -16.54 -15.90
N GLY A 116 -5.80 -16.55 -14.63
CA GLY A 116 -7.18 -16.84 -14.22
C GLY A 116 -8.17 -15.84 -14.79
N GLN A 117 -7.89 -14.54 -14.70
CA GLN A 117 -8.73 -13.50 -15.29
C GLN A 117 -8.89 -13.66 -16.80
N GLN A 118 -7.81 -13.95 -17.52
CA GLN A 118 -7.87 -14.19 -18.95
C GLN A 118 -8.74 -15.42 -19.28
N ARG A 119 -8.54 -16.54 -18.59
CA ARG A 119 -9.30 -17.77 -18.82
C ARG A 119 -10.79 -17.65 -18.47
N ILE A 120 -11.12 -16.83 -17.46
CA ILE A 120 -12.53 -16.49 -17.15
C ILE A 120 -13.13 -15.67 -18.30
N MET A 121 -12.44 -14.67 -18.82
CA MET A 121 -12.93 -13.86 -19.95
C MET A 121 -13.11 -14.71 -21.23
N GLU A 122 -12.25 -15.69 -21.45
CA GLU A 122 -12.36 -16.64 -22.57
C GLU A 122 -13.43 -17.73 -22.36
N GLY A 123 -14.05 -17.81 -21.17
CA GLY A 123 -15.05 -18.79 -20.81
C GLY A 123 -14.48 -20.22 -20.61
N VAL A 124 -13.18 -20.34 -20.40
CA VAL A 124 -12.50 -21.64 -20.22
C VAL A 124 -12.70 -22.20 -18.82
N TYR A 125 -12.59 -21.32 -17.81
CA TYR A 125 -12.79 -21.65 -16.40
C TYR A 125 -13.78 -20.69 -15.74
N THR A 126 -14.43 -21.17 -14.69
CA THR A 126 -15.29 -20.35 -13.84
C THR A 126 -14.49 -19.61 -12.76
N PRO A 127 -14.99 -18.49 -12.22
CA PRO A 127 -14.35 -17.83 -11.08
C PRO A 127 -14.10 -18.79 -9.91
N GLY A 128 -15.06 -19.65 -9.59
CA GLY A 128 -14.93 -20.59 -8.47
C GLY A 128 -13.88 -21.70 -8.69
N GLU A 129 -13.48 -21.98 -9.92
CA GLU A 129 -12.34 -22.87 -10.24
C GLU A 129 -11.01 -22.13 -10.07
N VAL A 130 -10.94 -20.89 -10.53
CA VAL A 130 -9.72 -20.06 -10.46
C VAL A 130 -9.37 -19.66 -9.02
N ASP A 131 -10.38 -19.44 -8.18
CA ASP A 131 -10.18 -19.05 -6.77
C ASP A 131 -9.73 -20.21 -5.86
N ARG A 132 -9.63 -21.43 -6.41
CA ARG A 132 -9.17 -22.61 -5.68
C ARG A 132 -7.75 -22.97 -6.06
N GLU A 133 -7.22 -23.98 -5.39
CA GLU A 133 -5.98 -24.61 -5.84
C GLU A 133 -6.17 -25.17 -7.27
N PHE A 134 -5.26 -24.85 -8.16
CA PHE A 134 -5.35 -25.27 -9.56
C PHE A 134 -5.28 -26.78 -9.69
N SER A 135 -6.23 -27.36 -10.42
CA SER A 135 -6.18 -28.77 -10.80
C SER A 135 -4.98 -29.05 -11.70
N ASP A 136 -4.61 -30.31 -11.87
CA ASP A 136 -3.51 -30.72 -12.75
C ASP A 136 -3.67 -30.17 -14.17
N LYS A 137 -4.89 -30.20 -14.71
CA LYS A 137 -5.22 -29.63 -16.01
C LYS A 137 -4.99 -28.11 -16.07
N MET A 138 -5.38 -27.39 -15.02
CA MET A 138 -5.17 -25.94 -14.94
C MET A 138 -3.69 -25.60 -14.78
N ASN A 139 -2.95 -26.38 -14.03
CA ASN A 139 -1.51 -26.21 -13.88
C ASN A 139 -0.79 -26.43 -15.24
N GLU A 140 -1.17 -27.43 -16.01
CA GLU A 140 -0.63 -27.65 -17.36
C GLU A 140 -0.95 -26.49 -18.30
N ASP A 141 -2.19 -26.00 -18.31
CA ASP A 141 -2.61 -24.83 -19.09
C ASP A 141 -1.86 -23.56 -18.64
N PHE A 142 -1.69 -23.36 -17.36
CA PHE A 142 -0.92 -22.23 -16.81
C PHE A 142 0.55 -22.26 -17.25
N GLU A 143 1.19 -23.41 -17.20
CA GLU A 143 2.58 -23.56 -17.70
C GLU A 143 2.71 -23.28 -19.20
N ASN A 144 1.73 -23.72 -20.00
CA ASN A 144 1.69 -23.44 -21.44
C ASN A 144 1.43 -21.97 -21.72
N TRP A 145 0.53 -21.33 -20.95
CA TRP A 145 0.25 -19.89 -21.03
C TRP A 145 1.51 -19.06 -20.72
N LYS A 146 2.27 -19.40 -19.67
CA LYS A 146 3.53 -18.72 -19.32
C LYS A 146 4.58 -18.80 -20.45
N LYS A 147 4.68 -19.94 -21.12
CA LYS A 147 5.62 -20.12 -22.25
C LYS A 147 5.27 -19.21 -23.42
N ASN A 148 3.98 -19.10 -23.74
CA ASN A 148 3.50 -18.29 -24.88
C ASN A 148 3.62 -16.79 -24.63
N ARG A 149 3.70 -16.35 -23.38
CA ARG A 149 3.87 -14.94 -23.00
C ARG A 149 5.32 -14.44 -23.12
N LYS A 150 6.28 -15.34 -23.07
CA LYS A 150 7.72 -14.98 -23.16
C LYS A 150 8.22 -14.82 -24.61
N ASN A 151 7.36 -15.11 -25.58
CA ASN A 151 7.62 -14.92 -27.02
C ASN A 151 6.84 -13.69 -27.52
#